data_c5a68a4c1bdf0383af77dcb0987f761b
#
_entry.id   c5a68a4c1bdf0383af77dcb0987f761b
#
_cell.length_a   1.000
_cell.length_b   1.000
_cell.length_c   1.000
_cell.angle_alpha   90.00
_cell.angle_beta   90.00
_cell.angle_gamma   90.00
#
_symmetry.space_group_name_H-M   'P 1'
#
loop_
_entity.id
_entity.type
_entity.pdbx_description
1 polymer ?
#
loop_
_entity_poly.entity_id
_entity_poly.type
_entity_poly.pdbx_seq_one_letter_code
_entity_poly.pdbx_strand_id
1 'polypeptide(L)'
;MIGRGRTGATLFSSAVLAGTLAFALYARATQTAPGQERYDLSARFVSANGLARGADVALAGVPVGRVSSVTLDPISQMAIVKFRVNTELKIPDDSTLTIGSSTLSSDNALIIEPGHSRAMAAPGTLLTHTLEPSSLEQQVSNYIFGGGNLDQ
;
A
#
# COMPACT_ATOMS: atom_id res chain seq x y z
N MET A 1 -63.58 13.70 2.96
CA MET A 1 -62.41 14.60 3.13
C MET A 1 -61.21 13.85 3.64
N ILE A 2 -60.60 13.04 2.82
CA ILE A 2 -59.36 12.33 3.19
C ILE A 2 -58.49 12.30 1.95
N GLY A 3 -57.52 13.17 1.83
CA GLY A 3 -56.64 13.13 0.65
C GLY A 3 -55.48 14.15 0.61
N ARG A 4 -55.34 15.04 1.57
CA ARG A 4 -54.37 16.14 1.49
C ARG A 4 -53.06 15.93 2.27
N GLY A 5 -52.95 14.87 3.06
CA GLY A 5 -51.74 14.61 3.87
C GLY A 5 -50.72 13.65 3.26
N ARG A 6 -51.18 12.80 2.29
CA ARG A 6 -50.33 11.72 1.76
C ARG A 6 -49.40 12.17 0.61
N THR A 7 -49.78 13.15 -0.15
CA THR A 7 -48.98 13.72 -1.25
C THR A 7 -47.82 14.58 -0.73
N GLY A 8 -48.00 15.28 0.39
CA GLY A 8 -46.92 16.04 1.03
C GLY A 8 -45.81 15.12 1.59
N ALA A 9 -46.21 14.04 2.25
CA ALA A 9 -45.26 13.09 2.84
C ALA A 9 -44.46 12.35 1.75
N THR A 10 -45.06 11.98 0.64
CA THR A 10 -44.37 11.33 -0.48
C THR A 10 -43.39 12.26 -1.19
N LEU A 11 -43.76 13.54 -1.33
CA LEU A 11 -42.88 14.56 -1.91
C LEU A 11 -41.64 14.82 -1.01
N PHE A 12 -41.87 14.92 0.29
CA PHE A 12 -40.74 15.07 1.23
C PHE A 12 -39.80 13.85 1.24
N SER A 13 -40.36 12.65 1.24
CA SER A 13 -39.58 11.41 1.21
C SER A 13 -38.77 11.27 -0.09
N SER A 14 -39.32 11.62 -1.23
CA SER A 14 -38.61 11.59 -2.51
C SER A 14 -37.50 12.66 -2.59
N ALA A 15 -37.71 13.84 -2.01
CA ALA A 15 -36.70 14.90 -1.97
C ALA A 15 -35.52 14.51 -1.08
N VAL A 16 -35.75 13.86 0.06
CA VAL A 16 -34.68 13.34 0.94
C VAL A 16 -33.89 12.22 0.26
N LEU A 17 -34.58 11.28 -0.41
CA LEU A 17 -33.92 10.22 -1.18
C LEU A 17 -33.07 10.78 -2.33
N ALA A 18 -33.58 11.75 -3.06
CA ALA A 18 -32.83 12.41 -4.15
C ALA A 18 -31.60 13.15 -3.58
N GLY A 19 -31.74 13.84 -2.45
CA GLY A 19 -30.64 14.55 -1.78
C GLY A 19 -29.55 13.60 -1.28
N THR A 20 -29.93 12.48 -0.66
CA THR A 20 -28.96 11.47 -0.20
C THR A 20 -28.25 10.79 -1.37
N LEU A 21 -28.97 10.51 -2.47
CA LEU A 21 -28.35 9.93 -3.66
C LEU A 21 -27.37 10.91 -4.31
N ALA A 22 -27.76 12.18 -4.45
CA ALA A 22 -26.89 13.23 -4.98
C ALA A 22 -25.65 13.43 -4.10
N PHE A 23 -25.81 13.43 -2.78
CA PHE A 23 -24.69 13.53 -1.84
C PHE A 23 -23.76 12.31 -1.93
N ALA A 24 -24.31 11.10 -2.05
CA ALA A 24 -23.52 9.88 -2.20
C ALA A 24 -22.73 9.88 -3.52
N LEU A 25 -23.31 10.35 -4.61
CA LEU A 25 -22.64 10.51 -5.90
C LEU A 25 -21.55 11.58 -5.83
N TYR A 26 -21.84 12.71 -5.19
CA TYR A 26 -20.86 13.79 -4.97
C TYR A 26 -19.70 13.31 -4.10
N ALA A 27 -19.98 12.61 -2.99
CA ALA A 27 -18.94 12.03 -2.12
C ALA A 27 -18.07 11.02 -2.87
N ARG A 28 -18.64 10.19 -3.74
CA ARG A 28 -17.86 9.30 -4.60
C ARG A 28 -17.00 10.05 -5.61
N ALA A 29 -17.53 11.10 -6.23
CA ALA A 29 -16.79 11.91 -7.19
C ALA A 29 -15.60 12.66 -6.55
N THR A 30 -15.75 13.09 -5.31
CA THR A 30 -14.66 13.79 -4.56
C THR A 30 -13.62 12.82 -3.98
N GLN A 31 -13.97 11.55 -3.78
CA GLN A 31 -13.00 10.52 -3.37
C GLN A 31 -12.11 10.04 -4.52
N THR A 32 -12.51 10.30 -5.76
CA THR A 32 -11.64 10.12 -6.92
C THR A 32 -10.82 11.40 -7.06
N ALA A 33 -9.74 11.51 -6.31
CA ALA A 33 -8.77 12.60 -6.53
C ALA A 33 -8.41 12.63 -8.02
N PRO A 34 -8.45 13.80 -8.69
CA PRO A 34 -8.15 13.89 -10.11
C PRO A 34 -6.77 13.31 -10.36
N GLY A 35 -6.74 12.25 -11.11
CA GLY A 35 -5.69 11.45 -11.64
C GLY A 35 -4.27 11.95 -11.48
N GLN A 36 -3.63 11.67 -10.35
CA GLN A 36 -2.22 11.40 -10.44
C GLN A 36 -2.10 10.11 -11.24
N GLU A 37 -1.62 10.22 -12.46
CA GLU A 37 -1.28 9.04 -13.26
C GLU A 37 -0.39 8.15 -12.40
N ARG A 38 -0.75 6.89 -12.31
CA ARG A 38 -0.02 5.90 -11.50
C ARG A 38 0.40 4.77 -12.41
N TYR A 39 1.56 4.22 -12.16
CA TYR A 39 2.02 3.03 -12.84
C TYR A 39 2.15 1.87 -11.87
N ASP A 40 1.95 0.67 -12.41
CA ASP A 40 2.01 -0.56 -11.64
C ASP A 40 3.44 -1.09 -11.61
N LEU A 41 3.87 -1.53 -10.43
CA LEU A 41 5.08 -2.27 -10.19
C LEU A 41 4.75 -3.54 -9.41
N SER A 42 5.67 -4.49 -9.45
CA SER A 42 5.56 -5.72 -8.67
C SER A 42 6.85 -5.97 -7.90
N ALA A 43 6.73 -6.61 -6.74
CA ALA A 43 7.88 -7.06 -5.96
C ALA A 43 7.65 -8.49 -5.46
N ARG A 44 8.72 -9.24 -5.30
CA ARG A 44 8.69 -10.63 -4.82
C ARG A 44 9.32 -10.69 -3.43
N PHE A 45 8.58 -11.26 -2.47
CA PHE A 45 9.03 -11.44 -1.09
C PHE A 45 8.91 -12.90 -0.68
N VAL A 46 9.79 -13.38 0.19
CA VAL A 46 9.65 -14.69 0.82
C VAL A 46 8.43 -14.70 1.74
N SER A 47 8.18 -13.59 2.44
CA SER A 47 7.00 -13.43 3.30
C SER A 47 6.37 -12.06 3.08
N ALA A 48 5.04 -12.02 2.99
CA ALA A 48 4.29 -10.76 2.93
C ALA A 48 4.16 -10.08 4.31
N ASN A 49 4.56 -10.75 5.38
CA ASN A 49 4.63 -10.22 6.74
C ASN A 49 3.41 -9.37 7.16
N GLY A 50 2.20 -9.85 6.85
CA GLY A 50 0.96 -9.14 7.18
C GLY A 50 0.64 -7.93 6.31
N LEU A 51 1.38 -7.68 5.23
CA LEU A 51 1.04 -6.63 4.27
C LEU A 51 -0.30 -6.92 3.60
N ALA A 52 -1.20 -5.96 3.62
CA ALA A 52 -2.54 -6.10 3.08
C ALA A 52 -2.74 -5.26 1.81
N ARG A 53 -3.77 -5.60 1.03
CA ARG A 53 -4.25 -4.72 -0.04
C ARG A 53 -4.69 -3.37 0.53
N GLY A 54 -4.30 -2.29 -0.11
CA GLY A 54 -4.60 -0.93 0.33
C GLY A 54 -3.56 -0.36 1.30
N ALA A 55 -2.59 -1.15 1.74
CA ALA A 55 -1.46 -0.67 2.54
C ALA A 55 -0.70 0.44 1.81
N ASP A 56 -0.11 1.34 2.55
CA ASP A 56 0.65 2.45 1.98
C ASP A 56 1.97 1.96 1.40
N VAL A 57 2.39 2.61 0.32
CA VAL A 57 3.74 2.48 -0.25
C VAL A 57 4.47 3.78 0.06
N ALA A 58 5.56 3.68 0.80
CA ALA A 58 6.35 4.84 1.22
C ALA A 58 7.73 4.83 0.56
N LEU A 59 8.18 5.99 0.13
CA LEU A 59 9.54 6.26 -0.34
C LEU A 59 10.18 7.26 0.61
N ALA A 60 11.28 6.88 1.23
CA ALA A 60 11.95 7.70 2.24
C ALA A 60 11.00 8.22 3.35
N GLY A 61 10.02 7.39 3.76
CA GLY A 61 9.04 7.74 4.79
C GLY A 61 7.84 8.56 4.31
N VAL A 62 7.79 8.94 3.02
CA VAL A 62 6.67 9.69 2.44
C VAL A 62 5.74 8.74 1.68
N PRO A 63 4.42 8.74 1.91
CA PRO A 63 3.49 7.90 1.17
C PRO A 63 3.41 8.36 -0.29
N VAL A 64 3.73 7.45 -1.21
CA VAL A 64 3.81 7.72 -2.66
C VAL A 64 2.88 6.85 -3.48
N GLY A 65 2.24 5.88 -2.86
CA GLY A 65 1.39 4.93 -3.54
C GLY A 65 0.63 4.01 -2.62
N ARG A 66 0.03 2.96 -3.20
CA ARG A 66 -0.72 1.93 -2.47
C ARG A 66 -0.55 0.54 -3.05
N VAL A 67 -0.59 -0.45 -2.18
CA VAL A 67 -0.60 -1.87 -2.55
C VAL A 67 -1.92 -2.20 -3.24
N SER A 68 -1.83 -2.75 -4.45
CA SER A 68 -2.98 -3.17 -5.25
C SER A 68 -3.45 -4.58 -4.93
N SER A 69 -2.50 -5.50 -4.78
CA SER A 69 -2.77 -6.90 -4.41
C SER A 69 -1.55 -7.56 -3.81
N VAL A 70 -1.82 -8.56 -2.96
CA VAL A 70 -0.82 -9.49 -2.44
C VAL A 70 -1.31 -10.88 -2.79
N THR A 71 -0.50 -11.65 -3.49
CA THR A 71 -0.83 -13.00 -3.96
C THR A 71 0.34 -13.94 -3.73
N LEU A 72 0.06 -15.22 -3.52
CA LEU A 72 1.09 -16.24 -3.44
C LEU A 72 1.32 -16.83 -4.84
N ASP A 73 2.56 -16.90 -5.26
CA ASP A 73 2.96 -17.66 -6.43
C ASP A 73 3.04 -19.14 -6.04
N PRO A 74 2.20 -20.02 -6.63
CA PRO A 74 2.15 -21.43 -6.23
C PRO A 74 3.41 -22.21 -6.62
N ILE A 75 4.18 -21.74 -7.58
CA ILE A 75 5.39 -22.43 -8.06
C ILE A 75 6.58 -22.10 -7.16
N SER A 76 6.83 -20.81 -6.95
CA SER A 76 7.96 -20.35 -6.14
C SER A 76 7.64 -20.31 -4.65
N GLN A 77 6.36 -20.41 -4.26
CA GLN A 77 5.87 -20.23 -2.89
C GLN A 77 6.25 -18.88 -2.26
N MET A 78 6.48 -17.88 -3.11
CA MET A 78 6.81 -16.53 -2.70
C MET A 78 5.60 -15.60 -2.84
N ALA A 79 5.55 -14.57 -2.02
CA ALA A 79 4.53 -13.54 -2.10
C ALA A 79 4.85 -12.57 -3.23
N ILE A 80 3.90 -12.36 -4.13
CA ILE A 80 3.96 -11.32 -5.17
C ILE A 80 3.09 -10.16 -4.72
N VAL A 81 3.73 -9.03 -4.48
CA VAL A 81 3.09 -7.77 -4.10
C VAL A 81 3.03 -6.89 -5.34
N LYS A 82 1.82 -6.53 -5.76
CA LYS A 82 1.59 -5.52 -6.80
C LYS A 82 1.22 -4.21 -6.13
N PHE A 83 1.81 -3.12 -6.58
CA PHE A 83 1.58 -1.81 -6.01
C PHE A 83 1.62 -0.73 -7.10
N ARG A 84 1.01 0.40 -6.82
CA ARG A 84 0.95 1.56 -7.71
C ARG A 84 1.63 2.75 -7.07
N VAL A 85 2.45 3.43 -7.86
CA VAL A 85 3.14 4.66 -7.48
C VAL A 85 2.81 5.78 -8.45
N ASN A 86 2.96 7.02 -8.02
CA ASN A 86 2.72 8.18 -8.86
C ASN A 86 3.72 8.24 -10.02
N THR A 87 3.24 8.55 -11.22
CA THR A 87 4.04 8.59 -12.46
C THR A 87 5.14 9.65 -12.42
N GLU A 88 4.98 10.67 -11.59
CA GLU A 88 6.01 11.70 -11.37
C GLU A 88 7.28 11.15 -10.71
N LEU A 89 7.15 10.02 -9.99
CA LEU A 89 8.26 9.38 -9.31
C LEU A 89 8.88 8.31 -10.21
N LYS A 90 10.16 8.48 -10.47
CA LYS A 90 10.98 7.49 -11.16
C LYS A 90 11.75 6.68 -10.12
N ILE A 91 11.42 5.41 -10.02
CA ILE A 91 12.05 4.48 -9.09
C ILE A 91 13.19 3.76 -9.81
N PRO A 92 14.44 3.84 -9.31
CA PRO A 92 15.55 3.08 -9.85
C PRO A 92 15.26 1.57 -9.82
N ASP A 93 15.75 0.84 -10.79
CA ASP A 93 15.55 -0.61 -10.92
C ASP A 93 16.29 -1.43 -9.85
N ASP A 94 17.32 -0.85 -9.23
CA ASP A 94 18.10 -1.40 -8.12
C ASP A 94 17.56 -0.99 -6.74
N SER A 95 16.36 -0.36 -6.68
CA SER A 95 15.74 0.03 -5.41
C SER A 95 15.44 -1.20 -4.55
N THR A 96 15.66 -1.06 -3.27
CA THR A 96 15.39 -2.09 -2.28
C THR A 96 14.00 -1.91 -1.68
N LEU A 97 13.26 -2.99 -1.55
CA LEU A 97 11.92 -2.99 -0.98
C LEU A 97 11.89 -3.79 0.31
N THR A 98 11.26 -3.21 1.32
CA THR A 98 11.09 -3.84 2.64
C THR A 98 9.63 -3.74 3.08
N ILE A 99 9.12 -4.75 3.76
CA ILE A 99 7.80 -4.71 4.40
C ILE A 99 8.01 -4.44 5.88
N GLY A 100 7.46 -3.34 6.36
CA GLY A 100 7.61 -2.97 7.76
C GLY A 100 6.62 -1.89 8.17
N SER A 101 6.62 -1.56 9.45
CA SER A 101 5.82 -0.46 9.98
C SER A 101 6.61 0.83 9.87
N SER A 102 6.02 1.86 9.29
CA SER A 102 6.65 3.19 9.20
C SER A 102 6.61 3.93 10.54
N THR A 103 5.75 3.51 11.47
CA THR A 103 5.63 4.04 12.84
C THR A 103 5.26 2.93 13.82
N LEU A 104 5.51 3.13 15.11
CA LEU A 104 5.24 2.14 16.18
C LEU A 104 3.75 1.76 16.33
N SER A 105 2.84 2.47 15.69
CA SER A 105 1.39 2.27 15.80
C SER A 105 0.69 2.06 14.46
N SER A 106 1.42 1.93 13.36
CA SER A 106 0.81 1.80 12.03
C SER A 106 0.83 0.35 11.55
N ASP A 107 -0.14 0.05 10.70
CA ASP A 107 -0.16 -1.18 9.92
C ASP A 107 1.10 -1.30 9.05
N ASN A 108 1.42 -2.53 8.64
CA ASN A 108 2.57 -2.78 7.76
C ASN A 108 2.39 -2.06 6.42
N ALA A 109 3.45 -1.41 5.98
CA ALA A 109 3.56 -0.68 4.74
C ALA A 109 4.68 -1.29 3.87
N LEU A 110 4.62 -1.03 2.57
CA LEU A 110 5.70 -1.32 1.65
C LEU A 110 6.64 -0.11 1.62
N ILE A 111 7.86 -0.30 2.07
CA ILE A 111 8.89 0.75 2.13
C ILE A 111 9.83 0.55 0.95
N ILE A 112 10.06 1.62 0.19
CA ILE A 112 11.00 1.67 -0.92
C ILE A 112 12.20 2.51 -0.48
N GLU A 113 13.37 1.92 -0.56
CA GLU A 113 14.64 2.61 -0.44
C GLU A 113 15.23 2.77 -1.84
N PRO A 114 15.38 4.01 -2.35
CA PRO A 114 15.86 4.23 -3.71
C PRO A 114 17.28 3.76 -3.87
N GLY A 115 17.54 3.05 -4.97
CA GLY A 115 18.88 2.66 -5.37
C GLY A 115 19.66 3.81 -6.00
N HIS A 116 20.81 3.49 -6.59
CA HIS A 116 21.72 4.44 -7.24
C HIS A 116 21.81 4.23 -8.76
N SER A 117 21.06 3.28 -9.30
CA SER A 117 21.03 3.01 -10.75
C SER A 117 20.50 4.21 -11.53
N ARG A 118 21.03 4.43 -12.71
CA ARG A 118 20.49 5.38 -13.68
C ARG A 118 19.33 4.81 -14.47
N ALA A 119 19.19 3.48 -14.48
CA ALA A 119 18.06 2.81 -15.09
C ALA A 119 16.84 2.89 -14.17
N MET A 120 15.68 3.20 -14.73
CA MET A 120 14.43 3.32 -13.99
C MET A 120 13.56 2.10 -14.25
N ALA A 121 12.88 1.65 -13.21
CA ALA A 121 11.91 0.57 -13.31
C ALA A 121 10.78 0.96 -14.27
N ALA A 122 10.63 0.22 -15.35
CA ALA A 122 9.53 0.41 -16.30
C ALA A 122 8.20 -0.05 -15.68
N PRO A 123 7.05 0.50 -16.12
CA PRO A 123 5.75 0.00 -15.70
C PRO A 123 5.63 -1.51 -15.88
N GLY A 124 5.14 -2.21 -14.86
CA GLY A 124 5.02 -3.68 -14.88
C GLY A 124 6.27 -4.44 -14.47
N THR A 125 7.39 -3.78 -14.19
CA THR A 125 8.62 -4.45 -13.77
C THR A 125 8.44 -5.18 -12.45
N LEU A 126 9.04 -6.36 -12.34
CA LEU A 126 9.18 -7.13 -11.11
C LEU A 126 10.52 -6.77 -10.45
N LEU A 127 10.45 -6.08 -9.33
CA LEU A 127 11.61 -5.77 -8.49
C LEU A 127 11.95 -6.99 -7.62
N THR A 128 13.21 -7.38 -7.63
CA THR A 128 13.71 -8.58 -6.93
C THR A 128 14.61 -8.25 -5.74
N HIS A 129 15.05 -7.00 -5.63
CA HIS A 129 15.83 -6.54 -4.49
C HIS A 129 14.90 -6.28 -3.30
N THR A 130 14.59 -7.33 -2.56
CA THR A 130 13.71 -7.26 -1.39
C THR A 130 14.48 -7.69 -0.16
N LEU A 131 14.34 -6.91 0.92
CA LEU A 131 14.87 -7.25 2.24
C LEU A 131 13.72 -7.68 3.15
N GLU A 132 13.94 -8.74 3.89
CA GLU A 132 13.08 -9.09 5.01
C GLU A 132 13.48 -8.27 6.22
N PRO A 133 12.52 -7.77 7.01
CA PRO A 133 12.86 -7.17 8.28
C PRO A 133 13.52 -8.25 9.13
N SER A 134 14.80 -8.05 9.45
CA SER A 134 15.48 -8.90 10.43
C SER A 134 14.71 -8.79 11.74
N SER A 135 14.17 -9.91 12.23
CA SER A 135 13.48 -9.93 13.50
C SER A 135 14.43 -9.41 14.59
N LEU A 136 13.91 -8.55 15.47
CA LEU A 136 14.68 -8.04 16.63
C LEU A 136 15.31 -9.18 17.44
N GLU A 137 14.70 -10.37 17.41
CA GLU A 137 15.20 -11.59 18.04
C GLU A 137 16.54 -12.05 17.47
N GLN A 138 16.77 -11.92 16.15
CA GLN A 138 18.07 -12.24 15.56
C GLN A 138 19.14 -11.19 15.91
N GLN A 139 18.76 -9.93 15.99
CA GLN A 139 19.70 -8.88 16.42
C GLN A 139 20.09 -9.04 17.87
N VAL A 140 19.15 -9.35 18.76
CA VAL A 140 19.41 -9.60 20.18
C VAL A 140 20.24 -10.88 20.37
N SER A 141 19.95 -11.94 19.64
CA SER A 141 20.72 -13.18 19.68
C SER A 141 22.20 -12.95 19.26
N ASN A 142 22.42 -12.20 18.18
CA ASN A 142 23.79 -11.85 17.76
C ASN A 142 24.52 -10.97 18.78
N TYR A 143 23.79 -10.11 19.51
CA TYR A 143 24.40 -9.26 20.54
C TYR A 143 24.75 -10.05 21.83
N ILE A 144 23.89 -11.02 22.18
CA ILE A 144 24.09 -11.82 23.41
C ILE A 144 25.09 -12.98 23.17
N PHE A 145 25.04 -13.61 21.99
CA PHE A 145 25.85 -14.79 21.70
C PHE A 145 27.06 -14.51 20.77
N GLY A 146 27.06 -13.37 20.05
CA GLY A 146 28.16 -12.99 19.16
C GLY A 146 29.30 -12.21 19.84
N GLY A 147 29.14 -11.78 21.11
CA GLY A 147 30.14 -11.06 21.88
C GLY A 147 31.16 -11.95 22.64
N GLY A 148 31.15 -13.26 22.39
CA GLY A 148 31.95 -14.23 23.18
C GLY A 148 33.28 -14.64 22.58
N ASN A 149 33.81 -13.97 21.57
CA ASN A 149 35.16 -14.27 21.04
C ASN A 149 36.08 -13.05 21.03
N LEU A 150 36.31 -12.49 22.19
CA LEU A 150 37.53 -11.71 22.46
C LEU A 150 38.27 -12.44 23.58
N ASP A 151 39.16 -13.34 23.19
CA ASP A 151 40.43 -13.70 23.85
C ASP A 151 40.83 -15.13 23.49
N GLN A 152 41.71 -15.26 22.55
CA GLN A 152 42.95 -15.99 22.64
C GLN A 152 43.84 -15.63 21.47
#